data_870399942f3e84d2fab3e60c143676ad
#
_entry.id   870399942f3e84d2fab3e60c143676ad
#
_cell.length_a   1.000
_cell.length_b   1.000
_cell.length_c   1.000
_cell.angle_alpha   90.00
_cell.angle_beta   90.00
_cell.angle_gamma   90.00
#
_symmetry.space_group_name_H-M   'P 1'
#
loop_
_entity.id
_entity.type
_entity.pdbx_description
1 polymer ?
#
loop_
_entity_poly.entity_id
_entity_poly.type
_entity_poly.pdbx_seq_one_letter_code
_entity_poly.pdbx_strand_id
1 'polypeptide(L)'
;MKKLLLLLTFTAATFVAFANTPVNEKVLKVFKMVFPQIENAKWYEYETYYEVYFDREDVKCRIKYDLDGKVLSTLRHYEEKTLSPFLKAKLSQKFAGKKIFGVTEVNSENELTYNIVLEDDKNWIHVQSDATGQMSVTEKFKKAEP
;
A
#
# COMPACT_ATOMS: atom_id res chain seq x y z
N MET A 1 -46.00 37.98 -29.73
CA MET A 1 -45.22 37.82 -28.47
C MET A 1 -45.10 36.33 -28.17
N LYS A 2 -44.00 35.71 -28.57
CA LYS A 2 -43.76 34.27 -28.35
C LYS A 2 -42.90 34.12 -27.11
N LYS A 3 -43.45 33.56 -26.05
CA LYS A 3 -42.73 33.27 -24.79
C LYS A 3 -41.94 31.94 -25.01
N LEU A 4 -40.61 32.05 -25.09
CA LEU A 4 -39.71 30.93 -25.15
C LEU A 4 -39.54 30.40 -23.71
N LEU A 5 -40.09 29.22 -23.42
CA LEU A 5 -39.91 28.52 -22.15
C LEU A 5 -38.58 27.73 -22.23
N LEU A 6 -37.56 28.21 -21.53
CA LEU A 6 -36.27 27.53 -21.41
C LEU A 6 -36.41 26.42 -20.37
N LEU A 7 -36.48 25.18 -20.84
CA LEU A 7 -36.50 23.98 -19.97
C LEU A 7 -35.07 23.66 -19.53
N LEU A 8 -34.75 24.04 -18.29
CA LEU A 8 -33.46 23.72 -17.66
C LEU A 8 -33.48 22.26 -17.22
N THR A 9 -32.91 21.36 -18.03
CA THR A 9 -32.74 19.97 -17.64
C THR A 9 -31.60 19.86 -16.64
N PHE A 10 -31.94 19.67 -15.39
CA PHE A 10 -31.02 19.37 -14.28
C PHE A 10 -30.60 17.91 -14.41
N THR A 11 -29.43 17.65 -15.01
CA THR A 11 -28.82 16.31 -15.00
C THR A 11 -28.30 16.05 -13.59
N ALA A 12 -29.07 15.32 -12.80
CA ALA A 12 -28.61 14.78 -11.53
C ALA A 12 -27.49 13.76 -11.82
N ALA A 13 -26.26 14.16 -11.56
CA ALA A 13 -25.15 13.22 -11.49
C ALA A 13 -25.41 12.26 -10.32
N THR A 14 -25.84 11.05 -10.63
CA THR A 14 -25.96 9.99 -9.64
C THR A 14 -24.55 9.62 -9.19
N PHE A 15 -24.14 10.13 -8.02
CA PHE A 15 -23.01 9.56 -7.29
C PHE A 15 -23.42 8.14 -6.92
N VAL A 16 -22.84 7.16 -7.59
CA VAL A 16 -22.92 5.78 -7.16
C VAL A 16 -22.08 5.69 -5.89
N ALA A 17 -22.76 5.78 -4.75
CA ALA A 17 -22.18 5.39 -3.48
C ALA A 17 -21.91 3.88 -3.59
N PHE A 18 -20.64 3.48 -3.61
CA PHE A 18 -20.24 2.08 -3.48
C PHE A 18 -20.58 1.62 -2.05
N ALA A 19 -21.84 1.29 -1.85
CA ALA A 19 -22.29 0.60 -0.65
C ALA A 19 -21.79 -0.84 -0.76
N ASN A 20 -20.90 -1.24 0.15
CA ASN A 20 -20.51 -2.62 0.49
C ASN A 20 -20.98 -3.69 -0.53
N THR A 21 -20.33 -3.75 -1.69
CA THR A 21 -20.52 -4.87 -2.60
C THR A 21 -19.99 -6.10 -1.87
N PRO A 22 -20.78 -7.19 -1.71
CA PRO A 22 -20.30 -8.36 -1.01
C PRO A 22 -19.10 -8.93 -1.77
N VAL A 23 -17.93 -8.93 -1.10
CA VAL A 23 -16.72 -9.54 -1.66
C VAL A 23 -17.03 -11.01 -2.00
N ASN A 24 -16.52 -11.47 -3.12
CA ASN A 24 -16.70 -12.86 -3.56
C ASN A 24 -16.31 -13.84 -2.45
N GLU A 25 -17.16 -14.83 -2.18
CA GLU A 25 -16.96 -15.82 -1.12
C GLU A 25 -15.63 -16.59 -1.23
N LYS A 26 -15.14 -16.86 -2.44
CA LYS A 26 -13.83 -17.50 -2.66
C LYS A 26 -12.71 -16.65 -2.10
N VAL A 27 -12.71 -15.34 -2.39
CA VAL A 27 -11.71 -14.38 -1.93
C VAL A 27 -11.77 -14.23 -0.41
N LEU A 28 -12.98 -14.07 0.15
CA LEU A 28 -13.19 -14.01 1.60
C LEU A 28 -12.69 -15.27 2.31
N LYS A 29 -12.96 -16.45 1.75
CA LYS A 29 -12.51 -17.72 2.32
C LYS A 29 -10.99 -17.79 2.39
N VAL A 30 -10.30 -17.46 1.29
CA VAL A 30 -8.82 -17.44 1.25
C VAL A 30 -8.26 -16.45 2.28
N PHE A 31 -8.81 -15.24 2.33
CA PHE A 31 -8.39 -14.24 3.32
C PHE A 31 -8.57 -14.74 4.76
N LYS A 32 -9.74 -15.26 5.11
CA LYS A 32 -10.04 -15.76 6.46
C LYS A 32 -9.22 -16.98 6.85
N MET A 33 -8.80 -17.82 5.91
CA MET A 33 -7.89 -18.94 6.20
C MET A 33 -6.50 -18.45 6.64
N VAL A 34 -6.01 -17.34 6.08
CA VAL A 34 -4.69 -16.79 6.41
C VAL A 34 -4.75 -15.80 7.58
N PHE A 35 -5.83 -15.03 7.66
CA PHE A 35 -6.03 -13.96 8.64
C PHE A 35 -7.34 -14.13 9.42
N PRO A 36 -7.54 -15.23 10.16
CA PRO A 36 -8.81 -15.51 10.84
C PRO A 36 -9.16 -14.48 11.91
N GLN A 37 -8.14 -13.84 12.51
CA GLN A 37 -8.30 -12.85 13.60
C GLN A 37 -8.60 -11.44 13.09
N ILE A 38 -8.51 -11.17 11.78
CA ILE A 38 -8.77 -9.82 11.23
C ILE A 38 -10.27 -9.65 11.00
N GLU A 39 -10.89 -8.79 11.81
CA GLU A 39 -12.32 -8.47 11.73
C GLU A 39 -12.59 -7.18 10.93
N ASN A 40 -11.73 -6.17 11.09
CA ASN A 40 -11.90 -4.83 10.54
C ASN A 40 -11.09 -4.63 9.25
N ALA A 41 -11.29 -5.50 8.24
CA ALA A 41 -10.70 -5.35 6.93
C ALA A 41 -11.57 -4.46 6.03
N LYS A 42 -10.94 -3.51 5.33
CA LYS A 42 -11.61 -2.66 4.34
C LYS A 42 -11.38 -3.24 2.95
N TRP A 43 -12.46 -3.51 2.24
CA TRP A 43 -12.44 -4.12 0.92
C TRP A 43 -12.80 -3.10 -0.16
N TYR A 44 -12.12 -3.24 -1.30
CA TYR A 44 -12.39 -2.50 -2.52
C TYR A 44 -12.47 -3.48 -3.68
N GLU A 45 -13.54 -3.39 -4.47
CA GLU A 45 -13.76 -4.20 -5.66
C GLU A 45 -13.39 -3.40 -6.90
N TYR A 46 -12.64 -4.03 -7.79
CA TYR A 46 -12.28 -3.54 -9.11
C TYR A 46 -12.73 -4.56 -10.16
N GLU A 47 -12.73 -4.17 -11.41
CA GLU A 47 -13.23 -5.01 -12.50
C GLU A 47 -12.53 -6.39 -12.57
N THR A 48 -11.24 -6.47 -12.26
CA THR A 48 -10.42 -7.67 -12.42
C THR A 48 -9.78 -8.18 -11.12
N TYR A 49 -9.94 -7.47 -10.01
CA TYR A 49 -9.33 -7.84 -8.74
C TYR A 49 -10.05 -7.23 -7.54
N TYR A 50 -9.73 -7.73 -6.35
CA TYR A 50 -10.09 -7.14 -5.06
C TYR A 50 -8.86 -6.63 -4.33
N GLU A 51 -8.98 -5.51 -3.62
CA GLU A 51 -7.99 -5.06 -2.65
C GLU A 51 -8.56 -5.11 -1.24
N VAL A 52 -7.75 -5.58 -0.29
CA VAL A 52 -8.06 -5.54 1.13
C VAL A 52 -6.99 -4.79 1.89
N TYR A 53 -7.44 -3.91 2.80
CA TYR A 53 -6.61 -3.13 3.70
C TYR A 53 -6.93 -3.50 5.14
N PHE A 54 -5.93 -3.78 5.93
CA PHE A 54 -6.07 -4.08 7.35
C PHE A 54 -4.76 -3.79 8.09
N ASP A 55 -4.89 -3.59 9.39
CA ASP A 55 -3.75 -3.45 10.28
C ASP A 55 -3.54 -4.78 11.02
N ARG A 56 -2.29 -5.21 11.12
CA ARG A 56 -1.86 -6.34 11.92
C ARG A 56 -0.74 -5.88 12.84
N GLU A 57 -1.05 -5.71 14.12
CA GLU A 57 -0.14 -5.09 15.08
C GLU A 57 0.28 -3.68 14.56
N ASP A 58 1.58 -3.42 14.41
CA ASP A 58 2.14 -2.17 13.91
C ASP A 58 2.42 -2.20 12.38
N VAL A 59 1.84 -3.16 11.66
CA VAL A 59 2.03 -3.32 10.21
C VAL A 59 0.73 -3.00 9.48
N LYS A 60 0.77 -2.00 8.60
CA LYS A 60 -0.33 -1.73 7.68
C LYS A 60 -0.20 -2.63 6.46
N CYS A 61 -1.23 -3.42 6.20
CA CYS A 61 -1.25 -4.44 5.15
C CYS A 61 -2.22 -4.06 4.04
N ARG A 62 -1.82 -4.32 2.79
CA ARG A 62 -2.68 -4.29 1.62
C ARG A 62 -2.41 -5.54 0.79
N ILE A 63 -3.46 -6.25 0.41
CA ILE A 63 -3.35 -7.44 -0.44
C ILE A 63 -4.27 -7.28 -1.63
N LYS A 64 -3.78 -7.61 -2.82
CA LYS A 64 -4.57 -7.77 -4.03
C LYS A 64 -4.83 -9.23 -4.29
N TYR A 65 -6.07 -9.55 -4.59
CA TYR A 65 -6.52 -10.88 -5.01
C TYR A 65 -7.15 -10.80 -6.39
N ASP A 66 -6.92 -11.78 -7.24
CA ASP A 66 -7.76 -11.94 -8.42
C ASP A 66 -9.18 -12.39 -8.02
N LEU A 67 -10.08 -12.53 -9.01
CA LEU A 67 -11.47 -12.91 -8.77
C LEU A 67 -11.64 -14.36 -8.26
N ASP A 68 -10.61 -15.19 -8.39
CA ASP A 68 -10.58 -16.57 -7.90
C ASP A 68 -9.91 -16.74 -6.54
N GLY A 69 -9.39 -15.65 -5.96
CA GLY A 69 -8.75 -15.63 -4.64
C GLY A 69 -7.24 -15.89 -4.66
N LYS A 70 -6.60 -15.90 -5.84
CA LYS A 70 -5.14 -15.94 -5.93
C LYS A 70 -4.56 -14.59 -5.56
N VAL A 71 -3.53 -14.58 -4.71
CA VAL A 71 -2.80 -13.37 -4.36
C VAL A 71 -2.02 -12.86 -5.57
N LEU A 72 -2.27 -11.63 -5.98
CA LEU A 72 -1.54 -10.94 -7.05
C LEU A 72 -0.36 -10.14 -6.48
N SER A 73 -0.57 -9.45 -5.36
CA SER A 73 0.49 -8.72 -4.68
C SER A 73 0.16 -8.51 -3.21
N THR A 74 1.20 -8.32 -2.41
CA THR A 74 1.08 -7.88 -1.01
C THR A 74 1.94 -6.63 -0.80
N LEU A 75 1.43 -5.69 -0.01
CA LEU A 75 2.17 -4.53 0.44
C LEU A 75 2.07 -4.47 1.96
N ARG A 76 3.22 -4.28 2.62
CA ARG A 76 3.32 -4.12 4.07
C ARG A 76 4.09 -2.84 4.36
N HIS A 77 3.50 -1.96 5.15
CA HIS A 77 4.17 -0.75 5.60
C HIS A 77 4.39 -0.82 7.11
N TYR A 78 5.64 -0.59 7.54
CA TYR A 78 6.05 -0.71 8.92
C TYR A 78 7.30 0.13 9.24
N GLU A 79 7.59 0.26 10.53
CA GLU A 79 8.76 0.95 11.04
C GLU A 79 9.99 0.04 11.12
N GLU A 80 11.15 0.63 11.40
CA GLU A 80 12.44 -0.04 11.51
C GLU A 80 12.40 -1.33 12.35
N LYS A 81 11.66 -1.34 13.46
CA LYS A 81 11.64 -2.50 14.39
C LYS A 81 11.25 -3.82 13.72
N THR A 82 10.41 -3.77 12.70
CA THR A 82 9.90 -4.94 11.95
C THR A 82 10.83 -5.35 10.80
N LEU A 83 11.75 -4.47 10.37
CA LEU A 83 12.69 -4.79 9.30
C LEU A 83 13.69 -5.87 9.76
N SER A 84 14.04 -6.78 8.85
CA SER A 84 14.95 -7.88 9.17
C SER A 84 16.33 -7.37 9.66
N PRO A 85 16.97 -8.06 10.63
CA PRO A 85 18.32 -7.70 11.10
C PRO A 85 19.35 -7.63 9.97
N PHE A 86 19.22 -8.51 8.96
CA PHE A 86 20.10 -8.53 7.80
C PHE A 86 20.03 -7.20 7.02
N LEU A 87 18.82 -6.73 6.68
CA LEU A 87 18.65 -5.47 5.95
C LEU A 87 19.04 -4.26 6.80
N LYS A 88 18.76 -4.28 8.11
CA LYS A 88 19.24 -3.24 9.05
C LYS A 88 20.76 -3.12 9.02
N ALA A 89 21.48 -4.23 9.10
CA ALA A 89 22.94 -4.24 9.06
C ALA A 89 23.48 -3.69 7.73
N LYS A 90 22.88 -4.10 6.61
CA LYS A 90 23.25 -3.59 5.27
C LYS A 90 23.00 -2.08 5.14
N LEU A 91 21.88 -1.59 5.64
CA LEU A 91 21.54 -0.15 5.64
C LEU A 91 22.52 0.65 6.50
N SER A 92 22.80 0.19 7.73
CA SER A 92 23.74 0.86 8.63
C SER A 92 25.16 0.93 8.04
N GLN A 93 25.59 -0.11 7.32
CA GLN A 93 26.89 -0.13 6.67
C GLN A 93 26.95 0.85 5.49
N LYS A 94 25.90 0.87 4.63
CA LYS A 94 25.90 1.67 3.40
C LYS A 94 25.51 3.13 3.63
N PHE A 95 24.66 3.40 4.63
CA PHE A 95 24.08 4.70 4.92
C PHE A 95 24.32 5.10 6.38
N ALA A 96 25.58 5.03 6.82
CA ALA A 96 25.97 5.38 8.19
C ALA A 96 25.43 6.73 8.63
N GLY A 97 24.87 6.80 9.85
CA GLY A 97 24.30 8.01 10.44
C GLY A 97 22.93 8.42 9.92
N LYS A 98 22.29 7.60 9.04
CA LYS A 98 20.90 7.82 8.62
C LYS A 98 19.95 6.98 9.49
N LYS A 99 18.78 7.53 9.79
CA LYS A 99 17.71 6.83 10.50
C LYS A 99 16.73 6.22 9.49
N ILE A 100 16.20 5.05 9.78
CA ILE A 100 15.11 4.45 9.01
C ILE A 100 13.81 5.10 9.50
N PHE A 101 13.14 5.84 8.62
CA PHE A 101 11.86 6.47 8.92
C PHE A 101 10.69 5.51 8.68
N GLY A 102 10.75 4.73 7.62
CA GLY A 102 9.71 3.77 7.28
C GLY A 102 10.13 2.82 6.17
N VAL A 103 9.45 1.69 6.11
CA VAL A 103 9.69 0.64 5.14
C VAL A 103 8.37 0.25 4.48
N THR A 104 8.35 0.17 3.17
CA THR A 104 7.27 -0.43 2.39
C THR A 104 7.81 -1.65 1.66
N GLU A 105 7.39 -2.82 2.10
CA GLU A 105 7.71 -4.11 1.51
C GLU A 105 6.63 -4.46 0.49
N VAL A 106 7.03 -4.78 -0.72
CA VAL A 106 6.12 -5.17 -1.81
C VAL A 106 6.55 -6.53 -2.33
N ASN A 107 5.60 -7.46 -2.35
CA ASN A 107 5.77 -8.76 -3.00
C ASN A 107 4.76 -8.82 -4.16
N SER A 108 5.25 -8.93 -5.38
CA SER A 108 4.44 -9.02 -6.60
C SER A 108 5.19 -9.88 -7.61
N GLU A 109 4.49 -10.77 -8.30
CA GLU A 109 5.06 -11.63 -9.35
C GLU A 109 6.28 -12.45 -8.89
N ASN A 110 6.30 -12.86 -7.60
CA ASN A 110 7.40 -13.55 -6.92
C ASN A 110 8.69 -12.69 -6.72
N GLU A 111 8.60 -11.40 -6.92
CA GLU A 111 9.66 -10.44 -6.60
C GLU A 111 9.37 -9.73 -5.30
N LEU A 112 10.33 -9.74 -4.38
CA LEU A 112 10.27 -9.06 -3.09
C LEU A 112 11.16 -7.83 -3.11
N THR A 113 10.53 -6.65 -3.00
CA THR A 113 11.19 -5.35 -3.02
C THR A 113 10.90 -4.59 -1.74
N TYR A 114 11.91 -3.90 -1.21
CA TYR A 114 11.79 -3.00 -0.07
C TYR A 114 12.03 -1.56 -0.52
N ASN A 115 11.04 -0.70 -0.33
CA ASN A 115 11.18 0.74 -0.49
C ASN A 115 11.37 1.35 0.90
N ILE A 116 12.54 1.88 1.17
CA ILE A 116 12.98 2.32 2.49
C ILE A 116 13.18 3.83 2.46
N VAL A 117 12.56 4.54 3.38
CA VAL A 117 12.78 5.97 3.56
C VAL A 117 13.77 6.15 4.71
N LEU A 118 14.91 6.74 4.39
CA LEU A 118 15.91 7.15 5.36
C LEU A 118 15.84 8.66 5.57
N GLU A 119 16.23 9.09 6.75
CA GLU A 119 16.33 10.52 7.08
C GLU A 119 17.64 10.88 7.79
N ASP A 120 18.08 12.10 7.57
CA ASP A 120 19.02 12.83 8.39
C ASP A 120 18.47 14.23 8.70
N ASP A 121 19.27 15.10 9.32
CA ASP A 121 18.83 16.45 9.70
C ASP A 121 18.40 17.31 8.52
N LYS A 122 18.89 17.03 7.31
CA LYS A 122 18.70 17.87 6.13
C LYS A 122 17.93 17.20 4.97
N ASN A 123 17.86 15.87 4.97
CA ASN A 123 17.39 15.15 3.79
C ASN A 123 16.45 13.98 4.13
N TRP A 124 15.57 13.70 3.18
CA TRP A 124 14.90 12.43 2.98
C TRP A 124 15.58 11.68 1.85
N ILE A 125 15.84 10.40 2.01
CA ILE A 125 16.54 9.55 1.04
C ILE A 125 15.70 8.31 0.82
N HIS A 126 15.24 8.11 -0.39
CA HIS A 126 14.50 6.92 -0.78
C HIS A 126 15.48 5.88 -1.34
N VAL A 127 15.44 4.70 -0.75
CA VAL A 127 16.29 3.57 -1.09
C VAL A 127 15.41 2.39 -1.48
N GLN A 128 15.71 1.77 -2.60
CA GLN A 128 15.11 0.50 -2.99
C GLN A 128 16.13 -0.62 -2.74
N SER A 129 15.64 -1.72 -2.14
CA SER A 129 16.43 -2.94 -1.90
C SER A 129 15.66 -4.15 -2.42
N ASP A 130 16.37 -5.11 -2.97
CA ASP A 130 15.85 -6.45 -3.20
C ASP A 130 15.98 -7.33 -1.94
N ALA A 131 15.53 -8.59 -2.02
CA ALA A 131 15.60 -9.55 -0.93
C ALA A 131 17.05 -9.95 -0.58
N THR A 132 18.01 -9.76 -1.48
CA THR A 132 19.45 -10.05 -1.27
C THR A 132 20.20 -8.90 -0.58
N GLY A 133 19.53 -7.76 -0.40
CA GLY A 133 20.10 -6.56 0.18
C GLY A 133 20.93 -5.75 -0.82
N GLN A 134 20.74 -5.93 -2.12
CA GLN A 134 21.27 -5.04 -3.13
C GLN A 134 20.44 -3.75 -3.14
N MET A 135 21.09 -2.63 -2.88
CA MET A 135 20.42 -1.35 -2.62
C MET A 135 20.84 -0.26 -3.60
N SER A 136 19.85 0.53 -4.04
CA SER A 136 20.06 1.75 -4.84
C SER A 136 19.26 2.91 -4.24
N VAL A 137 19.82 4.12 -4.33
CA VAL A 137 19.09 5.35 -4.03
C VAL A 137 18.22 5.68 -5.24
N THR A 138 16.92 5.79 -5.03
CA THR A 138 15.97 6.16 -6.09
C THR A 138 15.71 7.66 -6.12
N GLU A 139 15.64 8.29 -4.94
CA GLU A 139 15.34 9.72 -4.83
C GLU A 139 15.99 10.31 -3.57
N LYS A 140 16.26 11.62 -3.62
CA LYS A 140 16.74 12.39 -2.47
C LYS A 140 16.10 13.78 -2.46
N PHE A 141 15.50 14.15 -1.33
CA PHE A 141 14.86 15.45 -1.12
C PHE A 141 15.50 16.18 0.05
N LYS A 142 15.59 17.48 -0.06
CA LYS A 142 15.91 18.33 1.11
C LYS A 142 14.65 18.45 1.98
N LYS A 143 14.83 18.41 3.30
CA LYS A 143 13.78 18.80 4.23
C LYS A 143 13.51 20.30 4.08
N ALA A 144 12.23 20.70 4.24
CA ALA A 144 11.90 22.13 4.32
C ALA A 144 12.63 22.72 5.54
N GLU A 145 13.18 23.91 5.38
CA GLU A 145 13.68 24.68 6.53
C GLU A 145 12.48 25.08 7.39
N PRO A 146 12.60 25.03 8.73
CA PRO A 146 11.51 25.38 9.64
C PRO A 146 11.14 26.86 9.57
#